data_244549a58f628ec9575060c9ed92a53c
#
_entry.id   244549a58f628ec9575060c9ed92a53c
#
_cell.length_a   1.000
_cell.length_b   1.000
_cell.length_c   1.000
_cell.angle_alpha   90.00
_cell.angle_beta   90.00
_cell.angle_gamma   90.00
#
_symmetry.space_group_name_H-M   'P 1'
#
loop_
_entity.id
_entity.type
_entity.pdbx_description
1 polymer ?
#
loop_
_entity_poly.entity_id
_entity_poly.type
_entity_poly.pdbx_seq_one_letter_code
_entity_poly.pdbx_strand_id
1 'polypeptide(L)'
;MQKILDCTLRDGGYYNNWDFSPEVVDAYLTAVAKAKIDYVELGLRNYPKSVYSGPFAYTTEEFLNTLHLPKGPTYGVMVDAKTLLDANKPVEAAINDLFVPAQESKVDLVRIAAHFNEAEQCESMIKAFKEMGYIVGLNLMQAGGKPSEVIAEKVQ
;
A
#
# COMPACT_ATOMS: atom_id res chain seq x y z
N MET A 1 8.14 19.79 -8.46
CA MET A 1 9.25 19.10 -7.77
C MET A 1 8.99 17.61 -7.84
N GLN A 2 9.99 16.81 -8.18
CA GLN A 2 9.85 15.34 -8.27
C GLN A 2 9.75 14.77 -6.84
N LYS A 3 8.87 13.80 -6.64
CA LYS A 3 8.67 13.09 -5.38
C LYS A 3 9.28 11.69 -5.47
N ILE A 4 9.85 11.21 -4.38
CA ILE A 4 10.49 9.90 -4.29
C ILE A 4 9.65 9.01 -3.37
N LEU A 5 9.26 7.84 -3.87
CA LEU A 5 8.63 6.79 -3.10
C LEU A 5 9.64 5.65 -2.93
N ASP A 6 9.96 5.30 -1.69
CA ASP A 6 10.72 4.09 -1.35
C ASP A 6 9.77 2.97 -0.96
N CYS A 7 9.94 1.80 -1.54
CA CYS A 7 9.16 0.59 -1.26
C CYS A 7 10.03 -0.62 -0.87
N THR A 8 11.19 -0.35 -0.30
CA THR A 8 12.18 -1.41 0.03
C THR A 8 11.60 -2.49 0.94
N LEU A 9 10.87 -2.15 2.01
CA LEU A 9 10.29 -3.15 2.91
C LEU A 9 9.17 -3.94 2.20
N ARG A 10 8.31 -3.26 1.43
CA ARG A 10 7.22 -3.92 0.71
C ARG A 10 7.76 -4.88 -0.34
N ASP A 11 8.71 -4.45 -1.18
CA ASP A 11 9.32 -5.29 -2.23
C ASP A 11 10.28 -6.33 -1.65
N GLY A 12 11.08 -5.97 -0.66
CA GLY A 12 12.01 -6.90 0.00
C GLY A 12 11.31 -8.06 0.69
N GLY A 13 10.08 -7.85 1.11
CA GLY A 13 9.26 -8.87 1.75
C GLY A 13 9.04 -10.14 0.92
N TYR A 14 9.13 -10.07 -0.39
CA TYR A 14 9.05 -11.27 -1.26
C TYR A 14 10.22 -12.26 -1.05
N TYR A 15 11.33 -11.81 -0.44
CA TYR A 15 12.50 -12.65 -0.19
C TYR A 15 12.53 -13.25 1.21
N ASN A 16 11.81 -12.66 2.18
CA ASN A 16 11.82 -13.09 3.59
C ASN A 16 10.43 -13.25 4.19
N ASN A 17 9.40 -13.39 3.35
CA ASN A 17 7.99 -13.47 3.76
C ASN A 17 7.52 -12.26 4.60
N TRP A 18 8.02 -11.06 4.34
CA TRP A 18 7.69 -9.83 5.06
C TRP A 18 7.98 -9.90 6.58
N ASP A 19 8.97 -10.72 6.95
CA ASP A 19 9.42 -10.89 8.32
C ASP A 19 10.81 -10.25 8.48
N PHE A 20 10.83 -9.02 8.98
CA PHE A 20 12.05 -8.24 9.20
C PHE A 20 12.32 -8.10 10.68
N SER A 21 13.60 -8.17 11.10
CA SER A 21 13.94 -7.91 12.50
C SER A 21 13.70 -6.45 12.88
N PRO A 22 13.30 -6.16 14.12
CA PRO A 22 13.07 -4.79 14.59
C PRO A 22 14.26 -3.86 14.37
N GLU A 23 15.48 -4.36 14.53
CA GLU A 23 16.73 -3.59 14.37
C GLU A 23 16.90 -3.14 12.91
N VAL A 24 16.62 -4.03 11.94
CA VAL A 24 16.66 -3.70 10.51
C VAL A 24 15.61 -2.67 10.15
N VAL A 25 14.41 -2.81 10.69
CA VAL A 25 13.31 -1.88 10.46
C VAL A 25 13.64 -0.49 11.00
N ASP A 26 14.10 -0.39 12.26
CA ASP A 26 14.46 0.89 12.87
C ASP A 26 15.62 1.59 12.15
N ALA A 27 16.65 0.84 11.76
CA ALA A 27 17.77 1.36 11.00
C ALA A 27 17.31 1.90 9.63
N TYR A 28 16.48 1.15 8.92
CA TYR A 28 15.92 1.55 7.63
C TYR A 28 15.05 2.81 7.75
N LEU A 29 14.07 2.82 8.66
CA LEU A 29 13.16 3.96 8.83
C LEU A 29 13.92 5.22 9.23
N THR A 30 14.94 5.09 10.06
CA THR A 30 15.84 6.20 10.41
C THR A 30 16.62 6.71 9.18
N ALA A 31 17.11 5.80 8.35
CA ALA A 31 17.88 6.16 7.15
C ALA A 31 17.05 6.91 6.11
N VAL A 32 15.84 6.41 5.78
CA VAL A 32 14.95 7.05 4.80
C VAL A 32 14.47 8.43 5.26
N ALA A 33 14.20 8.59 6.56
CA ALA A 33 13.87 9.89 7.12
C ALA A 33 15.03 10.89 7.02
N LYS A 34 16.27 10.48 7.36
CA LYS A 34 17.49 11.29 7.20
C LYS A 34 17.77 11.64 5.74
N ALA A 35 17.50 10.72 4.82
CA ALA A 35 17.63 10.90 3.38
C ALA A 35 16.54 11.83 2.79
N LYS A 36 15.54 12.23 3.59
CA LYS A 36 14.40 13.08 3.18
C LYS A 36 13.60 12.46 2.03
N ILE A 37 13.39 11.15 2.08
CA ILE A 37 12.48 10.45 1.19
C ILE A 37 11.07 10.99 1.43
N ASP A 38 10.32 11.27 0.35
CA ASP A 38 8.98 11.87 0.46
C ASP A 38 7.93 10.88 0.95
N TYR A 39 7.95 9.65 0.39
CA TYR A 39 6.99 8.59 0.69
C TYR A 39 7.70 7.29 1.00
N VAL A 40 7.21 6.55 1.97
CA VAL A 40 7.72 5.22 2.33
C VAL A 40 6.58 4.23 2.41
N GLU A 41 6.60 3.24 1.51
CA GLU A 41 5.64 2.14 1.49
C GLU A 41 6.12 1.01 2.37
N LEU A 42 5.50 0.86 3.55
CA LEU A 42 5.95 -0.04 4.60
C LEU A 42 5.75 -1.52 4.21
N GLY A 43 4.59 -1.85 3.68
CA GLY A 43 4.25 -3.24 3.37
C GLY A 43 2.95 -3.37 2.61
N LEU A 44 2.40 -4.57 2.64
CA LEU A 44 1.09 -4.87 2.09
C LEU A 44 0.02 -4.74 3.17
N ARG A 45 -1.24 -4.49 2.76
CA ARG A 45 -2.43 -4.58 3.62
C ARG A 45 -3.50 -5.39 2.93
N ASN A 46 -3.36 -6.71 3.01
CA ASN A 46 -4.24 -7.69 2.40
C ASN A 46 -4.90 -8.57 3.46
N TYR A 47 -5.93 -9.32 3.10
CA TYR A 47 -6.48 -10.35 3.99
C TYR A 47 -5.43 -11.43 4.31
N PRO A 48 -5.45 -11.98 5.53
CA PRO A 48 -4.56 -13.07 5.92
C PRO A 48 -4.69 -14.27 4.98
N LYS A 49 -3.55 -14.88 4.67
CA LYS A 49 -3.46 -16.12 3.88
C LYS A 49 -3.14 -17.30 4.79
N SER A 50 -3.38 -18.53 4.31
CA SER A 50 -3.08 -19.77 5.05
C SER A 50 -1.58 -20.04 5.23
N VAL A 51 -0.73 -19.42 4.42
CA VAL A 51 0.73 -19.54 4.50
C VAL A 51 1.27 -18.44 5.40
N TYR A 52 2.23 -18.78 6.27
CA TYR A 52 2.87 -17.81 7.14
C TYR A 52 3.47 -16.64 6.35
N SER A 53 3.19 -15.45 6.83
CA SER A 53 3.84 -14.22 6.41
C SER A 53 4.02 -13.31 7.62
N GLY A 54 5.12 -12.57 7.65
CA GLY A 54 5.42 -11.63 8.71
C GLY A 54 4.48 -10.41 8.72
N PRO A 55 4.62 -9.54 9.72
CA PRO A 55 3.64 -8.48 9.98
C PRO A 55 3.57 -7.44 8.86
N PHE A 56 4.63 -7.24 8.08
CA PHE A 56 4.63 -6.31 6.94
C PHE A 56 3.83 -6.82 5.72
N ALA A 57 3.43 -8.10 5.70
CA ALA A 57 2.47 -8.62 4.70
C ALA A 57 1.04 -8.13 4.94
N TYR A 58 0.74 -7.67 6.15
CA TYR A 58 -0.60 -7.26 6.59
C TYR A 58 -0.64 -5.82 7.09
N THR A 59 0.45 -5.30 7.61
CA THR A 59 0.67 -3.93 8.12
C THR A 59 -0.59 -3.37 8.82
N THR A 60 -1.13 -4.13 9.78
CA THR A 60 -2.36 -3.78 10.50
C THR A 60 -2.14 -2.54 11.38
N GLU A 61 -3.22 -1.86 11.81
CA GLU A 61 -3.11 -0.72 12.72
C GLU A 61 -2.46 -1.12 14.05
N GLU A 62 -2.78 -2.32 14.54
CA GLU A 62 -2.17 -2.86 15.75
C GLU A 62 -0.64 -2.99 15.58
N PHE A 63 -0.20 -3.55 14.45
CA PHE A 63 1.24 -3.65 14.15
C PHE A 63 1.88 -2.28 13.94
N LEU A 64 1.25 -1.37 13.21
CA LEU A 64 1.75 0.00 13.02
C LEU A 64 1.98 0.72 14.36
N ASN A 65 1.15 0.43 15.37
CA ASN A 65 1.28 1.03 16.70
C ASN A 65 2.55 0.56 17.43
N THR A 66 3.14 -0.55 17.06
CA THR A 66 4.41 -1.03 17.61
C THR A 66 5.63 -0.36 16.95
N LEU A 67 5.47 0.26 15.77
CA LEU A 67 6.57 0.87 15.04
C LEU A 67 6.85 2.29 15.50
N HIS A 68 8.16 2.60 15.59
CA HIS A 68 8.64 3.97 15.65
C HIS A 68 8.77 4.51 14.22
N LEU A 69 7.88 5.42 13.83
CA LEU A 69 7.91 6.06 12.51
C LEU A 69 8.52 7.47 12.63
N PRO A 70 9.79 7.69 12.20
CA PRO A 70 10.42 9.00 12.25
C PRO A 70 9.66 10.05 11.44
N LYS A 71 9.63 11.30 11.90
CA LYS A 71 9.03 12.42 11.19
C LYS A 71 9.79 12.72 9.89
N GLY A 72 9.06 13.12 8.86
CA GLY A 72 9.58 13.52 7.56
C GLY A 72 8.86 12.85 6.40
N PRO A 73 9.03 11.53 6.21
CA PRO A 73 8.28 10.81 5.18
C PRO A 73 6.76 10.78 5.44
N THR A 74 5.99 10.72 4.37
CA THR A 74 4.60 10.24 4.40
C THR A 74 4.63 8.72 4.28
N TYR A 75 4.09 8.02 5.27
CA TYR A 75 4.05 6.57 5.28
C TYR A 75 2.82 6.02 4.58
N GLY A 76 2.96 4.87 3.96
CA GLY A 76 1.88 4.22 3.24
C GLY A 76 1.96 2.71 3.21
N VAL A 77 0.92 2.12 2.67
CA VAL A 77 0.81 0.67 2.42
C VAL A 77 0.27 0.42 1.02
N MET A 78 0.51 -0.78 0.51
CA MET A 78 -0.09 -1.24 -0.75
C MET A 78 -1.18 -2.27 -0.45
N VAL A 79 -2.27 -2.21 -1.20
CA VAL A 79 -3.33 -3.23 -1.21
C VAL A 79 -3.53 -3.76 -2.61
N ASP A 80 -3.67 -5.06 -2.77
CA ASP A 80 -4.01 -5.66 -4.06
C ASP A 80 -5.49 -5.43 -4.36
N ALA A 81 -5.82 -4.86 -5.53
CA ALA A 81 -7.20 -4.71 -5.99
C ALA A 81 -7.96 -6.03 -5.95
N LYS A 82 -7.29 -7.11 -6.38
CA LYS A 82 -7.84 -8.46 -6.38
C LYS A 82 -8.28 -8.93 -4.98
N THR A 83 -7.53 -8.58 -3.93
CA THR A 83 -7.89 -8.91 -2.55
C THR A 83 -9.25 -8.33 -2.15
N LEU A 84 -9.53 -7.10 -2.59
CA LEU A 84 -10.81 -6.42 -2.29
C LEU A 84 -11.95 -6.94 -3.19
N LEU A 85 -11.66 -7.23 -4.45
CA LEU A 85 -12.64 -7.75 -5.41
C LEU A 85 -13.09 -9.18 -5.07
N ASP A 86 -12.16 -10.03 -4.62
CA ASP A 86 -12.42 -11.44 -4.30
C ASP A 86 -13.02 -11.63 -2.89
N ALA A 87 -13.27 -10.56 -2.13
CA ALA A 87 -13.72 -10.63 -0.74
C ALA A 87 -15.18 -11.13 -0.56
N ASN A 88 -15.92 -11.41 -1.65
CA ASN A 88 -17.33 -11.82 -1.64
C ASN A 88 -18.26 -10.87 -0.87
N LYS A 89 -17.97 -9.57 -0.90
CA LYS A 89 -18.74 -8.48 -0.28
C LYS A 89 -18.55 -7.18 -1.08
N PRO A 90 -19.39 -6.14 -0.85
CA PRO A 90 -19.16 -4.83 -1.44
C PRO A 90 -17.73 -4.30 -1.16
N VAL A 91 -17.13 -3.62 -2.13
CA VAL A 91 -15.75 -3.14 -2.07
C VAL A 91 -15.53 -2.24 -0.84
N GLU A 92 -16.49 -1.37 -0.53
CA GLU A 92 -16.42 -0.49 0.65
C GLU A 92 -16.38 -1.31 1.96
N ALA A 93 -17.14 -2.39 2.03
CA ALA A 93 -17.11 -3.28 3.20
C ALA A 93 -15.77 -4.03 3.31
N ALA A 94 -15.20 -4.45 2.17
CA ALA A 94 -13.89 -5.08 2.15
C ALA A 94 -12.78 -4.09 2.57
N ILE A 95 -12.88 -2.84 2.16
CA ILE A 95 -11.97 -1.77 2.57
C ILE A 95 -12.08 -1.54 4.09
N ASN A 96 -13.30 -1.42 4.62
CA ASN A 96 -13.53 -1.18 6.04
C ASN A 96 -13.09 -2.33 6.96
N ASP A 97 -12.95 -3.56 6.44
CA ASP A 97 -12.36 -4.67 7.20
C ASP A 97 -10.84 -4.47 7.43
N LEU A 98 -10.17 -3.81 6.49
CA LEU A 98 -8.72 -3.71 6.47
C LEU A 98 -8.20 -2.33 6.87
N PHE A 99 -9.02 -1.28 6.73
CA PHE A 99 -8.61 0.10 6.91
C PHE A 99 -9.55 0.84 7.86
N VAL A 100 -8.98 1.73 8.64
CA VAL A 100 -9.69 2.76 9.42
C VAL A 100 -9.57 4.11 8.68
N PRO A 101 -10.34 5.15 9.05
CA PRO A 101 -10.10 6.49 8.52
C PRO A 101 -8.66 6.95 8.70
N ALA A 102 -8.09 7.66 7.72
CA ALA A 102 -6.68 8.05 7.72
C ALA A 102 -6.25 8.80 8.99
N GLN A 103 -7.13 9.62 9.56
CA GLN A 103 -6.90 10.34 10.82
C GLN A 103 -6.72 9.42 12.04
N GLU A 104 -7.10 8.16 11.95
CA GLU A 104 -6.97 7.15 13.01
C GLU A 104 -5.79 6.20 12.76
N SER A 105 -5.15 6.32 11.59
CA SER A 105 -4.02 5.49 11.16
C SER A 105 -2.69 6.24 11.30
N LYS A 106 -1.59 5.49 11.33
CA LYS A 106 -0.23 6.03 11.20
C LYS A 106 0.24 6.14 9.74
N VAL A 107 -0.58 5.70 8.79
CA VAL A 107 -0.30 5.83 7.35
C VAL A 107 -1.30 6.75 6.69
N ASP A 108 -0.81 7.59 5.78
CA ASP A 108 -1.61 8.57 5.06
C ASP A 108 -1.76 8.21 3.57
N LEU A 109 -0.99 7.23 3.09
CA LEU A 109 -0.95 6.82 1.67
C LEU A 109 -1.42 5.37 1.52
N VAL A 110 -2.36 5.15 0.61
CA VAL A 110 -2.72 3.82 0.11
C VAL A 110 -2.42 3.73 -1.37
N ARG A 111 -1.61 2.73 -1.77
CA ARG A 111 -1.42 2.40 -3.18
C ARG A 111 -2.18 1.14 -3.53
N ILE A 112 -3.05 1.23 -4.54
CA ILE A 112 -3.82 0.10 -5.05
C ILE A 112 -3.01 -0.56 -6.15
N ALA A 113 -2.61 -1.83 -5.97
CA ALA A 113 -1.99 -2.63 -7.02
C ALA A 113 -3.06 -3.33 -7.84
N ALA A 114 -3.18 -2.95 -9.10
CA ALA A 114 -4.19 -3.50 -10.02
C ALA A 114 -3.53 -4.07 -11.27
N HIS A 115 -3.96 -5.23 -11.70
CA HIS A 115 -3.66 -5.70 -13.05
C HIS A 115 -4.36 -4.81 -14.08
N PHE A 116 -3.81 -4.75 -15.29
CA PHE A 116 -4.31 -3.87 -16.33
C PHE A 116 -5.81 -4.06 -16.62
N ASN A 117 -6.32 -5.28 -16.56
CA ASN A 117 -7.73 -5.61 -16.75
C ASN A 117 -8.63 -5.28 -15.55
N GLU A 118 -8.06 -4.95 -14.39
CA GLU A 118 -8.78 -4.59 -13.17
C GLU A 118 -8.89 -3.06 -12.98
N ALA A 119 -8.20 -2.27 -13.83
CA ALA A 119 -8.06 -0.82 -13.65
C ALA A 119 -9.41 -0.09 -13.52
N GLU A 120 -10.39 -0.42 -14.36
CA GLU A 120 -11.72 0.20 -14.34
C GLU A 120 -12.49 -0.07 -13.03
N GLN A 121 -12.22 -1.23 -12.40
CA GLN A 121 -12.86 -1.61 -11.13
C GLN A 121 -12.23 -0.85 -9.93
N CYS A 122 -11.09 -0.18 -10.14
CA CYS A 122 -10.42 0.57 -9.09
C CYS A 122 -11.06 1.94 -8.81
N GLU A 123 -11.97 2.43 -9.67
CA GLU A 123 -12.62 3.73 -9.47
C GLU A 123 -13.32 3.81 -8.12
N SER A 124 -14.14 2.81 -7.79
CA SER A 124 -14.84 2.74 -6.50
C SER A 124 -13.88 2.65 -5.32
N MET A 125 -12.78 1.91 -5.45
CA MET A 125 -11.75 1.82 -4.42
C MET A 125 -11.06 3.16 -4.19
N ILE A 126 -10.65 3.86 -5.27
CA ILE A 126 -10.01 5.18 -5.20
C ILE A 126 -10.95 6.17 -4.50
N LYS A 127 -12.23 6.16 -4.85
CA LYS A 127 -13.23 7.02 -4.23
C LYS A 127 -13.36 6.73 -2.74
N ALA A 128 -13.55 5.47 -2.37
CA ALA A 128 -13.69 5.05 -0.97
C ALA A 128 -12.47 5.45 -0.13
N PHE A 129 -11.24 5.18 -0.59
CA PHE A 129 -10.04 5.58 0.13
C PHE A 129 -9.89 7.11 0.25
N LYS A 130 -10.26 7.87 -0.78
CA LYS A 130 -10.27 9.34 -0.70
C LYS A 130 -11.31 9.86 0.31
N GLU A 131 -12.48 9.25 0.38
CA GLU A 131 -13.51 9.59 1.38
C GLU A 131 -13.05 9.26 2.81
N MET A 132 -12.22 8.24 2.98
CA MET A 132 -11.54 7.93 4.25
C MET A 132 -10.38 8.88 4.58
N GLY A 133 -10.01 9.80 3.68
CA GLY A 133 -8.97 10.81 3.88
C GLY A 133 -7.56 10.42 3.44
N TYR A 134 -7.39 9.27 2.77
CA TYR A 134 -6.08 8.82 2.29
C TYR A 134 -5.62 9.57 1.02
N ILE A 135 -4.31 9.73 0.90
CA ILE A 135 -3.64 9.95 -0.39
C ILE A 135 -3.71 8.62 -1.14
N VAL A 136 -4.19 8.63 -2.39
CA VAL A 136 -4.39 7.39 -3.14
C VAL A 136 -3.50 7.36 -4.38
N GLY A 137 -2.77 6.26 -4.56
CA GLY A 137 -2.02 5.97 -5.76
C GLY A 137 -2.52 4.69 -6.43
N LEU A 138 -2.60 4.69 -7.76
CA LEU A 138 -2.85 3.49 -8.55
C LEU A 138 -1.53 2.97 -9.12
N ASN A 139 -1.17 1.73 -8.80
CA ASN A 139 -0.05 1.02 -9.39
C ASN A 139 -0.59 0.06 -10.46
N LEU A 140 -0.58 0.51 -11.72
CA LEU A 140 -1.09 -0.25 -12.84
C LEU A 140 -0.05 -1.27 -13.32
N MET A 141 -0.24 -2.53 -12.94
CA MET A 141 0.65 -3.63 -13.30
C MET A 141 0.38 -4.14 -14.71
N GLN A 142 1.42 -4.72 -15.34
CA GLN A 142 1.31 -5.36 -16.68
C GLN A 142 0.86 -4.38 -17.79
N ALA A 143 1.10 -3.08 -17.61
CA ALA A 143 0.86 -2.07 -18.64
C ALA A 143 2.01 -2.01 -19.69
N GLY A 144 3.18 -2.60 -19.37
CA GLY A 144 4.33 -2.62 -20.29
C GLY A 144 4.00 -3.26 -21.63
N GLY A 145 4.46 -2.62 -22.71
CA GLY A 145 4.23 -3.09 -24.09
C GLY A 145 2.83 -2.76 -24.66
N LYS A 146 1.97 -2.08 -23.90
CA LYS A 146 0.69 -1.59 -24.42
C LYS A 146 0.86 -0.19 -25.01
N PRO A 147 0.08 0.17 -26.08
CA PRO A 147 0.06 1.53 -26.61
C PRO A 147 -0.33 2.56 -25.56
N SER A 148 0.24 3.76 -25.63
CA SER A 148 -0.04 4.85 -24.67
C SER A 148 -1.51 5.24 -24.62
N GLU A 149 -2.19 5.21 -25.76
CA GLU A 149 -3.61 5.52 -25.90
C GLU A 149 -4.47 4.53 -25.12
N VAL A 150 -4.13 3.22 -25.20
CA VAL A 150 -4.83 2.15 -24.46
C VAL A 150 -4.61 2.28 -22.97
N ILE A 151 -3.41 2.70 -22.54
CA ILE A 151 -3.15 2.96 -21.11
C ILE A 151 -3.95 4.19 -20.66
N ALA A 152 -3.98 5.26 -21.45
CA ALA A 152 -4.69 6.48 -21.11
C ALA A 152 -6.21 6.27 -20.97
N GLU A 153 -6.81 5.45 -21.84
CA GLU A 153 -8.24 5.08 -21.74
C GLU A 153 -8.57 4.33 -20.44
N LYS A 154 -7.61 3.54 -19.92
CA LYS A 154 -7.82 2.75 -18.70
C LYS A 154 -7.76 3.57 -17.41
N VAL A 155 -7.19 4.77 -17.44
CA VAL A 155 -6.95 5.59 -16.24
C VAL A 155 -7.71 6.93 -16.26
N GLN A 156 -8.58 7.13 -17.25
CA GLN A 156 -9.51 8.26 -17.32
C GLN A 156 -10.76 7.99 -16.51
#